data_c1ac5ad2ab104c83d1fa8cc39ec89269
#
_entry.id   c1ac5ad2ab104c83d1fa8cc39ec89269
#
_cell.length_a   1.000
_cell.length_b   1.000
_cell.length_c   1.000
_cell.angle_alpha   90.00
_cell.angle_beta   90.00
_cell.angle_gamma   90.00
#
_symmetry.space_group_name_H-M   'P 1'
#
loop_
_entity.id
_entity.type
_entity.pdbx_description
1 polymer ?
#
loop_
_entity_poly.entity_id
_entity_poly.type
_entity_poly.pdbx_seq_one_letter_code
_entity_poly.pdbx_strand_id
1 'polypeptide(L)'
;MLVTLSITDDLDMKMNRILVLFFALTIGCVNMGAQIVHPPVGDEGAASDGSVKLKLIHKLQHFSARDKATYDENINSPKSVNIHPNGKKFYVNSLEGCTTVVYEMGTWKLLSVISHRIGGSERDLWAKPSGLFEFTHYSSKDRDLNVFDGKPVESTFSHRGRYLWVPYYRRSYDLNAQDPSAMAVIDTQTDRIVKLFETGPLPKMVACSHDGKHIAVTHWGNNTVGTLDISSENPDDWHYDHVYIVDNQLQLNFSLTEAVNRDSNTGYALRGTVFTPDDRYLFVSCMGGGGGIAVIDMERQQYLGRVLGMRANIRHLVVKDDWLYLGSNAQGVVQRIKLDTFIAAATSITGKATTVRGFEECTVMTGARTIEASPSGRFIFAACNNASKLCVVDTRQMKMVASTAVDSYPVGLDISQDGSIVITTSQGRKGEGGGNAVDIFQVTYAEPEPAPEAIPEIDETQEENAVADEVVSEDDDVEVVPLDEDEKPDYTLWYIGGGVLAVLLVALLSATLRRKRH
;
A
#
# COMPACT_ATOMS: atom_id res chain seq x y z
N MET A 1 25.95 52.08 -52.32
CA MET A 1 26.41 50.73 -51.96
C MET A 1 26.96 50.72 -50.52
N LEU A 2 26.20 51.20 -49.54
CA LEU A 2 26.67 51.31 -48.13
C LEU A 2 25.51 51.29 -47.10
N VAL A 3 24.37 50.63 -47.41
CA VAL A 3 23.23 50.54 -46.50
C VAL A 3 22.85 49.07 -46.19
N THR A 4 23.49 48.09 -46.84
CA THR A 4 23.14 46.64 -46.69
C THR A 4 23.95 45.88 -45.63
N LEU A 5 24.99 46.48 -45.04
CA LEU A 5 25.86 45.80 -44.04
C LEU A 5 25.43 46.02 -42.57
N SER A 6 24.53 46.98 -42.29
CA SER A 6 24.12 47.29 -40.90
C SER A 6 22.90 46.49 -40.41
N ILE A 7 22.16 45.78 -41.27
CA ILE A 7 20.95 45.05 -40.86
C ILE A 7 21.26 43.58 -40.53
N THR A 8 22.30 42.98 -41.12
CA THR A 8 22.70 41.61 -40.84
C THR A 8 23.39 41.44 -39.48
N ASP A 9 24.23 42.41 -39.10
CA ASP A 9 24.93 42.35 -37.80
C ASP A 9 24.01 42.51 -36.61
N ASP A 10 22.91 43.28 -36.74
CA ASP A 10 21.92 43.50 -35.65
C ASP A 10 20.96 42.29 -35.51
N LEU A 11 20.70 41.56 -36.61
CA LEU A 11 19.94 40.29 -36.55
C LEU A 11 20.74 39.16 -35.94
N ASP A 12 22.02 39.03 -36.28
CA ASP A 12 22.90 38.01 -35.69
C ASP A 12 23.17 38.24 -34.20
N MET A 13 23.32 39.50 -33.78
CA MET A 13 23.44 39.82 -32.36
C MET A 13 22.16 39.56 -31.57
N LYS A 14 20.97 39.79 -32.16
CA LYS A 14 19.68 39.47 -31.54
C LYS A 14 19.42 37.97 -31.50
N MET A 15 19.76 37.25 -32.58
CA MET A 15 19.65 35.78 -32.62
C MET A 15 20.60 35.11 -31.63
N ASN A 16 21.84 35.57 -31.50
CA ASN A 16 22.77 35.03 -30.48
C ASN A 16 22.30 35.35 -29.05
N ARG A 17 21.70 36.50 -28.77
CA ARG A 17 21.11 36.79 -27.47
C ARG A 17 19.88 35.95 -27.17
N ILE A 18 19.05 35.62 -28.15
CA ILE A 18 17.90 34.72 -28.01
C ILE A 18 18.39 33.27 -27.81
N LEU A 19 19.43 32.83 -28.54
CA LEU A 19 20.02 31.49 -28.34
C LEU A 19 20.68 31.34 -26.97
N VAL A 20 21.39 32.37 -26.46
CA VAL A 20 21.98 32.38 -25.12
C VAL A 20 20.91 32.42 -24.04
N LEU A 21 19.77 33.13 -24.25
CA LEU A 21 18.63 33.08 -23.32
C LEU A 21 17.92 31.73 -23.36
N PHE A 22 17.75 31.11 -24.52
CA PHE A 22 17.21 29.73 -24.62
C PHE A 22 18.14 28.71 -24.01
N PHE A 23 19.46 28.83 -24.19
CA PHE A 23 20.44 27.95 -23.54
C PHE A 23 20.51 28.17 -22.03
N ALA A 24 20.37 29.41 -21.55
CA ALA A 24 20.30 29.71 -20.12
C ALA A 24 18.98 29.25 -19.49
N LEU A 25 17.84 29.32 -20.22
CA LEU A 25 16.57 28.74 -19.77
C LEU A 25 16.57 27.21 -19.80
N THR A 26 17.22 26.58 -20.79
CA THR A 26 17.34 25.10 -20.85
C THR A 26 18.34 24.56 -19.83
N ILE A 27 19.40 25.30 -19.46
CA ILE A 27 20.32 24.91 -18.39
C ILE A 27 19.66 25.13 -17.00
N GLY A 28 18.76 26.10 -16.86
CA GLY A 28 17.97 26.29 -15.64
C GLY A 28 16.85 25.25 -15.44
N CYS A 29 16.46 24.51 -16.49
CA CYS A 29 15.48 23.42 -16.42
C CYS A 29 16.11 22.01 -16.29
N VAL A 30 17.45 21.90 -16.32
CA VAL A 30 18.14 20.62 -16.18
C VAL A 30 18.64 20.50 -14.73
N ASN A 31 18.00 19.63 -14.00
CA ASN A 31 18.26 19.19 -12.62
C ASN A 31 17.45 19.87 -11.50
N MET A 32 16.14 19.92 -11.63
CA MET A 32 15.33 19.61 -10.45
C MET A 32 15.17 18.07 -10.37
N GLY A 33 16.26 17.35 -10.24
CA GLY A 33 16.23 16.00 -9.68
C GLY A 33 15.45 16.11 -8.37
N ALA A 34 14.39 15.33 -8.19
CA ALA A 34 13.62 15.39 -6.97
C ALA A 34 14.59 15.15 -5.81
N GLN A 35 14.71 16.15 -4.94
CA GLN A 35 15.64 16.10 -3.83
C GLN A 35 15.30 14.89 -2.97
N ILE A 36 16.29 14.02 -2.72
CA ILE A 36 16.16 12.91 -1.77
C ILE A 36 15.89 13.53 -0.41
N VAL A 37 14.77 13.17 0.19
CA VAL A 37 14.38 13.60 1.53
C VAL A 37 14.67 12.45 2.50
N HIS A 38 15.47 12.73 3.52
CA HIS A 38 15.87 11.77 4.53
C HIS A 38 16.08 12.51 5.86
N PRO A 39 14.99 12.75 6.63
CA PRO A 39 15.08 13.49 7.87
C PRO A 39 15.84 12.70 8.93
N PRO A 40 16.67 13.36 9.76
CA PRO A 40 17.31 12.73 10.90
C PRO A 40 16.29 12.44 12.01
N VAL A 41 16.55 11.41 12.81
CA VAL A 41 15.84 11.20 14.08
C VAL A 41 16.00 12.44 14.96
N GLY A 42 14.89 12.90 15.53
CA GLY A 42 14.81 14.15 16.29
C GLY A 42 14.19 15.32 15.51
N ASP A 43 13.99 15.17 14.19
CA ASP A 43 13.29 16.20 13.39
C ASP A 43 11.86 16.44 13.90
N GLU A 44 11.41 17.69 13.86
CA GLU A 44 10.14 18.09 14.49
C GLU A 44 9.31 18.97 13.54
N GLY A 45 8.00 18.88 13.68
CA GLY A 45 7.03 19.79 13.10
C GLY A 45 5.95 20.12 14.11
N ALA A 46 5.53 21.37 14.19
CA ALA A 46 4.52 21.80 15.15
C ALA A 46 3.57 22.83 14.56
N ALA A 47 2.35 22.84 15.06
CA ALA A 47 1.40 23.91 14.84
C ALA A 47 1.86 25.19 15.55
N SER A 48 1.66 26.34 14.91
CA SER A 48 2.06 27.65 15.47
C SER A 48 1.31 28.02 16.74
N ASP A 49 0.11 27.45 16.92
CA ASP A 49 -0.72 27.64 18.12
C ASP A 49 -0.44 26.58 19.20
N GLY A 50 0.52 25.68 18.97
CA GLY A 50 0.89 24.61 19.88
C GLY A 50 -0.12 23.47 19.97
N SER A 51 -1.17 23.46 19.15
CA SER A 51 -2.25 22.46 19.21
C SER A 51 -1.80 21.04 18.96
N VAL A 52 -0.79 20.84 18.11
CA VAL A 52 -0.20 19.52 17.79
C VAL A 52 1.29 19.66 17.48
N LYS A 53 2.08 18.70 17.92
CA LYS A 53 3.52 18.57 17.64
C LYS A 53 3.85 17.15 17.22
N LEU A 54 4.69 17.02 16.20
CA LEU A 54 5.25 15.78 15.67
C LEU A 54 6.75 15.74 15.95
N LYS A 55 7.28 14.61 16.39
CA LYS A 55 8.72 14.39 16.54
C LYS A 55 9.09 13.03 15.99
N LEU A 56 10.01 12.98 15.05
CA LEU A 56 10.58 11.73 14.54
C LEU A 56 11.44 11.10 15.63
N ILE A 57 10.94 10.03 16.26
CA ILE A 57 11.60 9.39 17.41
C ILE A 57 12.42 8.16 17.05
N HIS A 58 12.04 7.48 15.95
CA HIS A 58 12.75 6.30 15.47
C HIS A 58 12.56 6.13 13.97
N LYS A 59 13.45 5.35 13.35
CA LYS A 59 13.43 5.04 11.92
C LYS A 59 13.95 3.62 11.71
N LEU A 60 13.33 2.90 10.74
CA LEU A 60 13.82 1.64 10.18
C LEU A 60 14.05 1.86 8.68
N GLN A 61 15.23 1.56 8.15
CA GLN A 61 15.55 1.87 6.74
C GLN A 61 16.50 0.85 6.11
N HIS A 62 16.40 0.67 4.80
CA HIS A 62 17.25 -0.24 4.01
C HIS A 62 17.92 0.47 2.82
N PHE A 63 18.20 1.75 2.90
CA PHE A 63 18.92 2.46 1.82
C PHE A 63 20.39 2.75 2.19
N SER A 64 20.78 2.69 3.45
CA SER A 64 22.14 2.92 3.91
C SER A 64 22.55 1.98 5.03
N ALA A 65 23.32 0.95 4.69
CA ALA A 65 23.94 0.06 5.68
C ALA A 65 25.04 0.74 6.54
N ARG A 66 25.41 2.00 6.24
CA ARG A 66 26.37 2.77 7.05
C ARG A 66 25.76 3.26 8.35
N ASP A 67 24.47 3.56 8.34
CA ASP A 67 23.72 3.93 9.54
C ASP A 67 23.16 2.67 10.22
N LYS A 68 24.01 2.04 11.02
CA LYS A 68 23.66 0.79 11.71
C LYS A 68 22.57 0.95 12.76
N ALA A 69 22.31 2.16 13.24
CA ALA A 69 21.31 2.40 14.28
C ALA A 69 19.88 2.30 13.74
N THR A 70 19.71 2.56 12.46
CA THR A 70 18.39 2.56 11.78
C THR A 70 18.28 1.50 10.68
N TYR A 71 19.38 0.81 10.34
CA TYR A 71 19.40 -0.16 9.23
C TYR A 71 18.62 -1.43 9.56
N ASP A 72 17.71 -1.78 8.67
CA ASP A 72 16.98 -3.03 8.69
C ASP A 72 16.85 -3.58 7.26
N GLU A 73 17.43 -4.75 7.01
CA GLU A 73 17.45 -5.39 5.69
C GLU A 73 16.07 -5.91 5.23
N ASN A 74 15.12 -6.07 6.17
CA ASN A 74 13.79 -6.58 5.87
C ASN A 74 12.88 -5.50 5.25
N ILE A 75 13.25 -4.22 5.36
CA ILE A 75 12.49 -3.11 4.77
C ILE A 75 12.85 -2.98 3.28
N ASN A 76 11.99 -3.51 2.40
CA ASN A 76 12.19 -3.45 0.96
C ASN A 76 10.92 -2.99 0.24
N SER A 77 10.90 -1.73 -0.18
CA SER A 77 9.73 -1.05 -0.76
C SER A 77 8.49 -1.15 0.15
N PRO A 78 8.56 -0.66 1.40
CA PRO A 78 7.49 -0.79 2.37
C PRO A 78 6.23 -0.08 1.84
N LYS A 79 5.09 -0.79 1.84
CA LYS A 79 3.88 -0.35 1.16
C LYS A 79 2.82 0.17 2.11
N SER A 80 2.54 -0.56 3.16
CA SER A 80 1.60 -0.19 4.20
C SER A 80 2.18 -0.49 5.57
N VAL A 81 1.59 0.10 6.57
CA VAL A 81 1.82 -0.18 7.99
C VAL A 81 0.47 -0.29 8.66
N ASN A 82 0.36 -1.21 9.62
CA ASN A 82 -0.81 -1.35 10.47
C ASN A 82 -0.36 -1.57 11.91
N ILE A 83 -0.74 -0.67 12.81
CA ILE A 83 -0.52 -0.81 14.24
C ILE A 83 -1.59 -1.75 14.78
N HIS A 84 -1.17 -2.81 15.45
CA HIS A 84 -2.11 -3.76 16.03
C HIS A 84 -3.02 -3.05 17.05
N PRO A 85 -4.33 -3.34 17.07
CA PRO A 85 -5.28 -2.62 17.94
C PRO A 85 -4.93 -2.66 19.44
N ASN A 86 -4.21 -3.70 19.91
CA ASN A 86 -3.75 -3.76 21.31
C ASN A 86 -2.53 -2.86 21.62
N GLY A 87 -1.99 -2.14 20.63
CA GLY A 87 -0.86 -1.23 20.79
C GLY A 87 0.49 -1.90 21.08
N LYS A 88 0.60 -3.25 21.04
CA LYS A 88 1.83 -3.95 21.42
C LYS A 88 2.81 -4.16 20.26
N LYS A 89 2.33 -4.19 19.00
CA LYS A 89 3.14 -4.41 17.80
C LYS A 89 2.55 -3.73 16.56
N PHE A 90 3.34 -3.65 15.50
CA PHE A 90 2.90 -3.18 14.20
C PHE A 90 3.48 -4.01 13.07
N TYR A 91 2.77 -4.03 11.95
CA TYR A 91 3.05 -4.82 10.76
C TYR A 91 3.41 -3.91 9.60
N VAL A 92 4.48 -4.22 8.88
CA VAL A 92 4.93 -3.49 7.68
C VAL A 92 4.93 -4.43 6.48
N ASN A 93 4.14 -4.13 5.47
CA ASN A 93 4.16 -4.88 4.21
C ASN A 93 5.34 -4.44 3.35
N SER A 94 6.36 -5.29 3.27
CA SER A 94 7.58 -5.11 2.47
C SER A 94 7.33 -5.66 1.05
N LEU A 95 6.84 -4.80 0.14
CA LEU A 95 6.30 -5.17 -1.17
C LEU A 95 7.29 -5.99 -2.01
N GLU A 96 8.50 -5.45 -2.22
CA GLU A 96 9.54 -6.11 -3.02
C GLU A 96 10.29 -7.18 -2.22
N GLY A 97 10.19 -7.15 -0.89
CA GLY A 97 10.69 -8.22 -0.02
C GLY A 97 9.82 -9.48 -0.05
N CYS A 98 8.57 -9.36 -0.53
CA CYS A 98 7.55 -10.41 -0.43
C CYS A 98 7.40 -10.91 1.01
N THR A 99 7.37 -9.97 1.97
CA THR A 99 7.24 -10.26 3.41
C THR A 99 6.32 -9.26 4.09
N THR A 100 5.72 -9.67 5.19
CA THR A 100 5.20 -8.77 6.22
C THR A 100 6.12 -8.84 7.42
N VAL A 101 6.65 -7.69 7.83
CA VAL A 101 7.63 -7.59 8.92
C VAL A 101 6.92 -7.08 10.17
N VAL A 102 7.15 -7.72 11.31
CA VAL A 102 6.49 -7.43 12.58
C VAL A 102 7.47 -6.84 13.56
N TYR A 103 7.11 -5.71 14.15
CA TYR A 103 7.93 -5.01 15.14
C TYR A 103 7.17 -4.78 16.44
N GLU A 104 7.90 -4.78 17.54
CA GLU A 104 7.38 -4.43 18.86
C GLU A 104 7.21 -2.92 19.00
N MET A 105 6.05 -2.47 19.48
CA MET A 105 5.82 -1.05 19.80
C MET A 105 6.66 -0.61 20.99
N GLY A 106 7.19 0.59 20.92
CA GLY A 106 7.99 1.19 21.99
C GLY A 106 9.48 0.82 21.96
N THR A 107 9.82 -0.44 21.72
CA THR A 107 11.23 -0.86 21.57
C THR A 107 11.69 -0.88 20.11
N TRP A 108 10.74 -0.96 19.17
CA TRP A 108 10.96 -1.00 17.72
C TRP A 108 11.77 -2.22 17.25
N LYS A 109 11.86 -3.25 18.07
CA LYS A 109 12.60 -4.47 17.77
C LYS A 109 11.81 -5.35 16.80
N LEU A 110 12.54 -5.99 15.89
CA LEU A 110 12.02 -7.03 15.02
C LEU A 110 11.51 -8.21 15.86
N LEU A 111 10.25 -8.61 15.66
CA LEU A 111 9.64 -9.78 16.27
C LEU A 111 9.57 -10.95 15.29
N SER A 112 9.11 -10.69 14.05
CA SER A 112 8.90 -11.75 13.06
C SER A 112 9.04 -11.22 11.64
N VAL A 113 9.37 -12.10 10.70
CA VAL A 113 9.34 -11.88 9.25
C VAL A 113 8.49 -12.96 8.62
N ILE A 114 7.30 -12.58 8.17
CA ILE A 114 6.32 -13.50 7.58
C ILE A 114 6.55 -13.52 6.08
N SER A 115 6.96 -14.67 5.55
CA SER A 115 7.20 -14.85 4.12
C SER A 115 5.88 -15.01 3.36
N HIS A 116 5.76 -14.33 2.21
CA HIS A 116 4.67 -14.48 1.26
C HIS A 116 5.11 -15.26 0.00
N ARG A 117 6.14 -16.10 0.13
CA ARG A 117 6.51 -17.06 -0.91
C ARG A 117 5.67 -18.30 -0.71
N ILE A 118 4.61 -18.39 -1.52
CA ILE A 118 3.61 -19.46 -1.44
C ILE A 118 4.10 -20.64 -2.27
N GLY A 119 4.12 -21.82 -1.68
CA GLY A 119 4.62 -23.06 -2.28
C GLY A 119 3.79 -24.28 -1.92
N GLY A 120 4.40 -25.46 -2.01
CA GLY A 120 3.73 -26.71 -1.70
C GLY A 120 3.37 -26.88 -0.23
N SER A 121 4.13 -26.26 0.67
CA SER A 121 3.88 -26.26 2.13
C SER A 121 2.62 -25.49 2.53
N GLU A 122 2.19 -24.52 1.72
CA GLU A 122 1.00 -23.70 1.98
C GLU A 122 -0.26 -24.24 1.28
N ARG A 123 -0.19 -25.45 0.67
CA ARG A 123 -1.29 -26.01 -0.14
C ARG A 123 -2.58 -26.18 0.66
N ASP A 124 -2.50 -26.60 1.90
CA ASP A 124 -3.65 -26.85 2.77
C ASP A 124 -4.24 -25.56 3.37
N LEU A 125 -3.54 -24.43 3.24
CA LEU A 125 -4.03 -23.11 3.69
C LEU A 125 -5.05 -22.47 2.73
N TRP A 126 -5.17 -22.99 1.50
CA TRP A 126 -6.10 -22.45 0.53
C TRP A 126 -7.56 -22.72 0.92
N ALA A 127 -8.35 -21.65 0.95
CA ALA A 127 -9.79 -21.77 1.04
C ALA A 127 -10.35 -22.54 -0.17
N LYS A 128 -11.52 -23.12 -0.03
CA LYS A 128 -12.21 -23.76 -1.14
C LYS A 128 -12.43 -22.72 -2.26
N PRO A 129 -12.18 -23.09 -3.55
CA PRO A 129 -12.40 -22.18 -4.66
C PRO A 129 -13.83 -21.64 -4.66
N SER A 130 -13.99 -20.33 -4.77
CA SER A 130 -15.31 -19.69 -4.80
C SER A 130 -16.06 -19.88 -6.13
N GLY A 131 -15.33 -20.17 -7.21
CA GLY A 131 -15.87 -20.16 -8.57
C GLY A 131 -16.15 -18.76 -9.14
N LEU A 132 -15.81 -17.70 -8.39
CA LEU A 132 -16.02 -16.30 -8.79
C LEU A 132 -14.85 -15.72 -9.58
N PHE A 133 -13.70 -16.38 -9.55
CA PHE A 133 -12.48 -15.94 -10.23
C PHE A 133 -11.97 -17.03 -11.17
N GLU A 134 -11.78 -16.68 -12.43
CA GLU A 134 -11.32 -17.61 -13.46
C GLU A 134 -9.94 -17.21 -13.99
N PHE A 135 -9.04 -18.18 -14.12
CA PHE A 135 -7.76 -18.02 -14.81
C PHE A 135 -8.01 -18.12 -16.32
N THR A 136 -7.73 -17.05 -17.05
CA THR A 136 -7.96 -16.97 -18.50
C THR A 136 -6.67 -16.96 -19.32
N HIS A 137 -5.53 -16.58 -18.73
CA HIS A 137 -4.24 -16.43 -19.40
C HIS A 137 -3.23 -17.49 -18.97
N TYR A 138 -3.35 -18.01 -17.75
CA TYR A 138 -2.48 -19.06 -17.22
C TYR A 138 -3.29 -20.32 -16.92
N SER A 139 -2.66 -21.46 -17.12
CA SER A 139 -3.31 -22.77 -16.99
C SER A 139 -2.60 -23.63 -15.94
N SER A 140 -3.38 -24.38 -15.17
CA SER A 140 -2.86 -25.39 -14.23
C SER A 140 -2.16 -26.57 -14.92
N LYS A 141 -2.32 -26.71 -16.28
CA LYS A 141 -1.57 -27.69 -17.06
C LYS A 141 -0.11 -27.27 -17.29
N ASP A 142 0.13 -25.96 -17.31
CA ASP A 142 1.43 -25.38 -17.62
C ASP A 142 2.27 -25.10 -16.38
N ARG A 143 1.60 -24.88 -15.22
CA ARG A 143 2.24 -24.59 -13.93
C ARG A 143 1.29 -24.86 -12.76
N ASP A 144 1.86 -25.01 -11.57
CA ASP A 144 1.07 -24.90 -10.34
C ASP A 144 0.72 -23.41 -10.12
N LEU A 145 -0.56 -23.07 -10.27
CA LEU A 145 -1.05 -21.70 -10.16
C LEU A 145 -0.90 -21.15 -8.73
N ASN A 146 -0.81 -22.02 -7.74
CA ASN A 146 -0.70 -21.68 -6.32
C ASN A 146 0.75 -21.62 -5.82
N VAL A 147 1.75 -21.71 -6.72
CA VAL A 147 3.18 -21.52 -6.39
C VAL A 147 3.65 -20.19 -6.97
N PHE A 148 3.91 -19.21 -6.10
CA PHE A 148 4.32 -17.84 -6.50
C PHE A 148 4.88 -17.05 -5.33
N ASP A 149 5.60 -15.95 -5.65
CA ASP A 149 5.93 -14.91 -4.68
C ASP A 149 4.79 -13.88 -4.65
N GLY A 150 4.14 -13.73 -3.48
CA GLY A 150 3.11 -12.73 -3.22
C GLY A 150 3.74 -11.38 -2.85
N LYS A 151 3.32 -10.30 -3.53
CA LYS A 151 3.74 -8.94 -3.21
C LYS A 151 2.68 -8.27 -2.33
N PRO A 152 2.89 -8.15 -1.00
CA PRO A 152 1.90 -7.61 -0.09
C PRO A 152 1.66 -6.12 -0.34
N VAL A 153 0.41 -5.68 -0.31
CA VAL A 153 0.05 -4.27 -0.55
C VAL A 153 -0.51 -3.60 0.70
N GLU A 154 -1.79 -3.33 0.77
CA GLU A 154 -2.43 -2.78 1.96
C GLU A 154 -2.89 -3.92 2.88
N SER A 155 -3.32 -3.62 4.11
CA SER A 155 -3.84 -4.64 5.03
C SER A 155 -4.87 -4.06 5.98
N THR A 156 -5.68 -4.94 6.59
CA THR A 156 -6.66 -4.59 7.62
C THR A 156 -6.78 -5.71 8.63
N PHE A 157 -7.17 -5.36 9.86
CA PHE A 157 -7.45 -6.35 10.90
C PHE A 157 -8.92 -6.76 10.91
N SER A 158 -9.19 -7.97 11.37
CA SER A 158 -10.51 -8.45 11.74
C SER A 158 -10.48 -9.15 13.10
N HIS A 159 -11.64 -9.54 13.62
CA HIS A 159 -11.77 -10.29 14.88
C HIS A 159 -10.96 -9.63 16.01
N ARG A 160 -11.18 -8.30 16.20
CA ARG A 160 -10.51 -7.48 17.24
C ARG A 160 -8.97 -7.51 17.17
N GLY A 161 -8.42 -7.68 15.97
CA GLY A 161 -6.97 -7.76 15.74
C GLY A 161 -6.43 -9.17 15.61
N ARG A 162 -7.23 -10.24 15.87
CA ARG A 162 -6.74 -11.63 15.78
C ARG A 162 -6.19 -11.95 14.39
N TYR A 163 -6.77 -11.44 13.32
CA TYR A 163 -6.37 -11.73 11.96
C TYR A 163 -6.02 -10.48 11.19
N LEU A 164 -4.90 -10.53 10.44
CA LEU A 164 -4.47 -9.50 9.51
C LEU A 164 -4.63 -10.01 8.07
N TRP A 165 -5.42 -9.31 7.27
CA TRP A 165 -5.71 -9.62 5.87
C TRP A 165 -4.75 -8.87 4.96
N VAL A 166 -4.01 -9.59 4.10
CA VAL A 166 -2.94 -9.04 3.27
C VAL A 166 -3.11 -9.46 1.81
N PRO A 167 -3.71 -8.63 0.94
CA PRO A 167 -3.79 -8.93 -0.48
C PRO A 167 -2.45 -8.77 -1.17
N TYR A 168 -2.22 -9.58 -2.21
CA TYR A 168 -1.02 -9.56 -3.02
C TYR A 168 -1.25 -8.84 -4.33
N TYR A 169 -0.41 -7.86 -4.65
CA TYR A 169 -0.46 -7.07 -5.88
C TYR A 169 -0.68 -7.93 -7.12
N ARG A 170 0.02 -9.06 -7.20
CA ARG A 170 -0.09 -10.08 -8.24
C ARG A 170 0.63 -11.35 -7.80
N ARG A 171 0.36 -12.44 -8.47
CA ARG A 171 1.22 -13.62 -8.46
C ARG A 171 2.48 -13.33 -9.28
N SER A 172 3.66 -13.77 -8.86
CA SER A 172 4.95 -13.37 -9.47
C SER A 172 5.07 -13.71 -10.95
N TYR A 173 4.42 -14.78 -11.41
CA TYR A 173 4.43 -15.18 -12.80
C TYR A 173 3.50 -14.34 -13.70
N ASP A 174 2.48 -13.69 -13.15
CA ASP A 174 1.54 -12.84 -13.89
C ASP A 174 2.09 -11.44 -14.04
N LEU A 175 2.88 -11.23 -15.09
CA LEU A 175 3.63 -9.99 -15.33
C LEU A 175 2.74 -8.75 -15.32
N ASN A 176 1.53 -8.85 -15.87
CA ASN A 176 0.61 -7.74 -16.05
C ASN A 176 -0.59 -7.76 -15.10
N ALA A 177 -0.61 -8.67 -14.12
CA ALA A 177 -1.66 -8.78 -13.13
C ALA A 177 -3.05 -8.81 -13.79
N GLN A 178 -3.25 -9.75 -14.71
CA GLN A 178 -4.48 -9.86 -15.49
C GLN A 178 -5.32 -11.09 -15.13
N ASP A 179 -4.75 -12.07 -14.46
CA ASP A 179 -5.43 -13.23 -13.88
C ASP A 179 -5.63 -13.06 -12.35
N PRO A 180 -6.40 -13.93 -11.71
CA PRO A 180 -6.63 -13.89 -10.28
C PRO A 180 -5.34 -13.84 -9.46
N SER A 181 -5.29 -12.94 -8.48
CA SER A 181 -4.25 -12.87 -7.48
C SER A 181 -4.62 -13.70 -6.24
N ALA A 182 -4.14 -13.29 -5.07
CA ALA A 182 -4.44 -13.94 -3.80
C ALA A 182 -4.39 -12.95 -2.64
N MET A 183 -4.89 -13.39 -1.48
CA MET A 183 -4.87 -12.67 -0.22
C MET A 183 -4.55 -13.65 0.90
N ALA A 184 -3.59 -13.32 1.75
CA ALA A 184 -3.27 -14.08 2.95
C ALA A 184 -4.04 -13.57 4.15
N VAL A 185 -4.33 -14.49 5.08
CA VAL A 185 -4.77 -14.20 6.43
C VAL A 185 -3.66 -14.63 7.39
N ILE A 186 -3.18 -13.69 8.17
CA ILE A 186 -2.15 -13.90 9.18
C ILE A 186 -2.82 -13.93 10.54
N ASP A 187 -2.60 -14.98 11.31
CA ASP A 187 -2.91 -15.03 12.73
C ASP A 187 -1.89 -14.18 13.48
N THR A 188 -2.35 -13.14 14.14
CA THR A 188 -1.48 -12.19 14.82
C THR A 188 -0.94 -12.71 16.16
N GLN A 189 -1.46 -13.78 16.72
CA GLN A 189 -0.91 -14.40 17.93
C GLN A 189 0.34 -15.21 17.59
N THR A 190 0.32 -15.90 16.45
CA THR A 190 1.43 -16.76 16.00
C THR A 190 2.33 -16.10 14.96
N ASP A 191 1.90 -14.97 14.38
CA ASP A 191 2.52 -14.29 13.24
C ASP A 191 2.76 -15.24 12.06
N ARG A 192 1.76 -16.10 11.75
CA ARG A 192 1.80 -17.07 10.65
C ARG A 192 0.60 -16.90 9.72
N ILE A 193 0.80 -17.24 8.45
CA ILE A 193 -0.31 -17.36 7.49
C ILE A 193 -1.12 -18.61 7.87
N VAL A 194 -2.42 -18.43 8.07
CA VAL A 194 -3.35 -19.52 8.44
C VAL A 194 -4.37 -19.80 7.35
N LYS A 195 -4.59 -18.85 6.41
CA LYS A 195 -5.52 -19.03 5.30
C LYS A 195 -5.09 -18.24 4.07
N LEU A 196 -5.44 -18.74 2.89
CA LEU A 196 -5.22 -18.10 1.59
C LEU A 196 -6.52 -18.09 0.81
N PHE A 197 -6.85 -16.94 0.23
CA PHE A 197 -8.01 -16.76 -0.65
C PHE A 197 -7.58 -16.30 -2.03
N GLU A 198 -8.28 -16.74 -3.08
CA GLU A 198 -8.17 -16.11 -4.39
C GLU A 198 -8.78 -14.70 -4.35
N THR A 199 -8.29 -13.81 -5.19
CA THR A 199 -8.87 -12.47 -5.42
C THR A 199 -8.98 -12.20 -6.90
N GLY A 200 -9.75 -11.21 -7.29
CA GLY A 200 -9.65 -10.67 -8.65
C GLY A 200 -8.27 -10.10 -8.95
N PRO A 201 -8.01 -9.69 -10.21
CA PRO A 201 -6.69 -9.22 -10.63
C PRO A 201 -6.32 -7.90 -9.98
N LEU A 202 -5.07 -7.79 -9.57
CA LEU A 202 -4.45 -6.58 -9.03
C LEU A 202 -5.20 -5.99 -7.82
N PRO A 203 -5.41 -6.78 -6.73
CA PRO A 203 -6.02 -6.23 -5.53
C PRO A 203 -5.17 -5.11 -4.93
N LYS A 204 -5.81 -4.10 -4.31
CA LYS A 204 -5.12 -2.91 -3.76
C LYS A 204 -5.47 -2.62 -2.32
N MET A 205 -6.73 -2.48 -2.00
CA MET A 205 -7.20 -2.14 -0.66
C MET A 205 -8.08 -3.24 -0.12
N VAL A 206 -8.06 -3.35 1.17
CA VAL A 206 -8.91 -4.27 1.94
C VAL A 206 -9.45 -3.50 3.14
N ALA A 207 -10.71 -3.74 3.51
CA ALA A 207 -11.37 -3.16 4.67
C ALA A 207 -12.20 -4.21 5.38
N CYS A 208 -12.28 -4.12 6.71
CA CYS A 208 -13.17 -4.91 7.54
C CYS A 208 -14.38 -4.05 7.93
N SER A 209 -15.58 -4.65 7.96
CA SER A 209 -16.76 -4.03 8.55
C SER A 209 -16.59 -3.83 10.06
N HIS A 210 -17.28 -2.84 10.64
CA HIS A 210 -17.18 -2.54 12.08
C HIS A 210 -17.75 -3.65 12.95
N ASP A 211 -18.78 -4.37 12.44
CA ASP A 211 -19.36 -5.54 13.12
C ASP A 211 -18.49 -6.80 12.99
N GLY A 212 -17.38 -6.72 12.25
CA GLY A 212 -16.41 -7.81 12.08
C GLY A 212 -16.88 -8.96 11.19
N LYS A 213 -18.00 -8.81 10.44
CA LYS A 213 -18.58 -9.91 9.67
C LYS A 213 -18.17 -9.93 8.21
N HIS A 214 -17.61 -8.82 7.69
CA HIS A 214 -17.27 -8.74 6.27
C HIS A 214 -15.85 -8.22 6.05
N ILE A 215 -15.19 -8.79 5.06
CA ILE A 215 -13.99 -8.24 4.44
C ILE A 215 -14.35 -7.80 3.02
N ALA A 216 -13.99 -6.57 2.66
CA ALA A 216 -14.06 -6.08 1.29
C ALA A 216 -12.66 -5.95 0.70
N VAL A 217 -12.46 -6.40 -0.54
CA VAL A 217 -11.21 -6.27 -1.29
C VAL A 217 -11.46 -5.63 -2.65
N THR A 218 -10.74 -4.55 -2.96
CA THR A 218 -10.85 -3.87 -4.26
C THR A 218 -9.88 -4.45 -5.26
N HIS A 219 -10.37 -4.78 -6.45
CA HIS A 219 -9.56 -5.21 -7.57
C HIS A 219 -9.32 -4.04 -8.53
N TRP A 220 -8.20 -3.39 -8.35
CA TRP A 220 -7.75 -2.28 -9.22
C TRP A 220 -7.74 -2.70 -10.69
N GLY A 221 -7.44 -3.96 -10.95
CA GLY A 221 -7.16 -4.45 -12.28
C GLY A 221 -8.36 -4.51 -13.21
N ASN A 222 -9.58 -4.70 -12.70
CA ASN A 222 -10.74 -5.00 -13.55
C ASN A 222 -12.06 -4.35 -13.15
N ASN A 223 -12.05 -3.35 -12.26
CA ASN A 223 -13.24 -2.64 -11.75
C ASN A 223 -14.19 -3.53 -10.95
N THR A 224 -13.69 -4.47 -10.17
CA THR A 224 -14.53 -5.27 -9.28
C THR A 224 -14.18 -5.10 -7.81
N VAL A 225 -15.12 -5.40 -6.94
CA VAL A 225 -14.96 -5.43 -5.48
C VAL A 225 -15.49 -6.76 -4.99
N GLY A 226 -14.66 -7.53 -4.31
CA GLY A 226 -15.08 -8.76 -3.66
C GLY A 226 -15.43 -8.52 -2.20
N THR A 227 -16.45 -9.21 -1.69
CA THR A 227 -16.77 -9.27 -0.26
C THR A 227 -16.76 -10.71 0.23
N LEU A 228 -16.27 -10.90 1.44
CA LEU A 228 -16.24 -12.19 2.12
C LEU A 228 -17.09 -12.10 3.39
N ASP A 229 -17.86 -13.15 3.66
CA ASP A 229 -18.45 -13.41 4.96
C ASP A 229 -17.40 -14.05 5.87
N ILE A 230 -17.10 -13.38 6.97
CA ILE A 230 -16.14 -13.79 8.00
C ILE A 230 -16.81 -13.81 9.39
N SER A 231 -18.13 -13.97 9.44
CA SER A 231 -18.90 -13.93 10.69
C SER A 231 -18.65 -15.12 11.61
N SER A 232 -18.08 -16.21 11.09
CA SER A 232 -17.64 -17.37 11.89
C SER A 232 -16.30 -17.06 12.56
N GLU A 233 -16.11 -17.55 13.79
CA GLU A 233 -14.81 -17.54 14.46
C GLU A 233 -13.81 -18.54 13.83
N ASN A 234 -14.31 -19.54 13.09
CA ASN A 234 -13.49 -20.53 12.41
C ASN A 234 -13.12 -20.06 10.99
N PRO A 235 -11.82 -19.85 10.67
CA PRO A 235 -11.37 -19.44 9.34
C PRO A 235 -11.76 -20.40 8.20
N ASP A 236 -12.07 -21.67 8.49
CA ASP A 236 -12.47 -22.65 7.49
C ASP A 236 -13.88 -22.42 6.94
N ASP A 237 -14.70 -21.67 7.65
CA ASP A 237 -16.07 -21.33 7.24
C ASP A 237 -16.12 -20.03 6.41
N TRP A 238 -15.05 -19.24 6.39
CA TRP A 238 -15.02 -17.98 5.67
C TRP A 238 -15.04 -18.19 4.16
N HIS A 239 -15.82 -17.40 3.48
CA HIS A 239 -16.01 -17.54 2.03
C HIS A 239 -16.39 -16.23 1.36
N TYR A 240 -16.18 -16.15 0.05
CA TYR A 240 -16.74 -15.04 -0.73
C TYR A 240 -18.26 -15.14 -0.78
N ASP A 241 -18.93 -14.04 -0.47
CA ASP A 241 -20.38 -13.89 -0.59
C ASP A 241 -20.77 -13.15 -1.88
N HIS A 242 -19.94 -12.19 -2.35
CA HIS A 242 -20.28 -11.45 -3.57
C HIS A 242 -19.05 -10.87 -4.29
N VAL A 243 -19.20 -10.60 -5.60
CA VAL A 243 -18.30 -9.76 -6.40
C VAL A 243 -19.12 -8.71 -7.15
N TYR A 244 -18.93 -7.45 -6.76
CA TYR A 244 -19.59 -6.30 -7.37
C TYR A 244 -18.81 -5.78 -8.55
N ILE A 245 -19.51 -5.42 -9.64
CA ILE A 245 -18.92 -4.78 -10.81
C ILE A 245 -19.22 -3.28 -10.74
N VAL A 246 -18.17 -2.46 -10.73
CA VAL A 246 -18.31 -0.99 -10.76
C VAL A 246 -18.46 -0.54 -12.21
N ASP A 247 -19.69 -0.15 -12.58
CA ASP A 247 -20.16 0.25 -13.90
C ASP A 247 -19.94 -0.80 -15.01
N ASN A 248 -18.72 -1.30 -15.18
CA ASN A 248 -18.36 -2.35 -16.14
C ASN A 248 -17.07 -3.07 -15.74
N GLN A 249 -17.05 -4.38 -15.89
CA GLN A 249 -15.84 -5.17 -15.72
C GLN A 249 -14.94 -5.02 -16.95
N LEU A 250 -13.64 -4.80 -16.70
CA LEU A 250 -12.66 -4.73 -17.78
C LEU A 250 -12.32 -6.12 -18.29
N GLN A 251 -12.26 -6.24 -19.62
CA GLN A 251 -11.69 -7.39 -20.29
C GLN A 251 -10.18 -7.17 -20.43
N LEU A 252 -9.39 -7.99 -19.73
CA LEU A 252 -7.95 -7.92 -19.77
C LEU A 252 -7.41 -8.86 -20.84
N ASN A 253 -6.48 -8.37 -21.65
CA ASN A 253 -5.81 -9.16 -22.69
C ASN A 253 -4.46 -8.54 -23.00
N PHE A 254 -3.56 -8.55 -22.02
CA PHE A 254 -2.21 -8.04 -22.19
C PHE A 254 -1.24 -9.15 -22.59
N SER A 255 -0.10 -8.77 -23.13
CA SER A 255 1.01 -9.68 -23.41
C SER A 255 1.42 -10.48 -22.17
N LEU A 256 1.75 -11.76 -22.33
CA LEU A 256 2.29 -12.58 -21.24
C LEU A 256 3.81 -12.37 -21.05
N THR A 257 4.49 -11.73 -22.03
CA THR A 257 5.95 -11.58 -22.05
C THR A 257 6.41 -10.13 -21.99
N GLU A 258 5.52 -9.17 -22.31
CA GLU A 258 5.86 -7.74 -22.33
C GLU A 258 5.09 -7.01 -21.23
N ALA A 259 5.83 -6.28 -20.37
CA ALA A 259 5.23 -5.49 -19.30
C ALA A 259 4.47 -4.29 -19.87
N VAL A 260 3.24 -4.08 -19.41
CA VAL A 260 2.43 -2.90 -19.69
C VAL A 260 2.34 -2.00 -18.45
N ASN A 261 2.14 -0.71 -18.68
CA ASN A 261 1.86 0.21 -17.59
C ASN A 261 0.41 0.04 -17.11
N ARG A 262 0.23 -0.71 -16.01
CA ARG A 262 -1.09 -0.95 -15.43
C ARG A 262 -1.71 0.31 -14.81
N ASP A 263 -0.92 1.32 -14.43
CA ASP A 263 -1.48 2.59 -13.94
C ASP A 263 -2.26 3.35 -15.03
N SER A 264 -1.95 3.10 -16.29
CA SER A 264 -2.66 3.66 -17.45
C SER A 264 -3.75 2.74 -18.02
N ASN A 265 -3.83 1.48 -17.55
CA ASN A 265 -4.71 0.44 -18.08
C ASN A 265 -5.54 -0.22 -16.97
N THR A 266 -6.22 0.57 -16.15
CA THR A 266 -6.96 0.11 -14.97
C THR A 266 -8.39 0.63 -14.87
N GLY A 267 -8.96 1.21 -15.93
CA GLY A 267 -10.33 1.72 -15.91
C GLY A 267 -10.59 2.72 -14.78
N TYR A 268 -11.40 2.35 -13.80
CA TYR A 268 -11.67 3.21 -12.63
C TYR A 268 -10.57 3.21 -11.59
N ALA A 269 -9.63 2.29 -11.64
CA ALA A 269 -8.51 2.20 -10.71
C ALA A 269 -8.98 2.26 -9.24
N LEU A 270 -9.80 1.28 -8.85
CA LEU A 270 -10.43 1.19 -7.52
C LEU A 270 -9.39 1.15 -6.41
N ARG A 271 -9.58 1.96 -5.34
CA ARG A 271 -8.60 2.03 -4.27
C ARG A 271 -9.21 2.23 -2.88
N GLY A 272 -9.19 3.44 -2.31
CA GLY A 272 -9.65 3.70 -0.95
C GLY A 272 -10.99 3.05 -0.66
N THR A 273 -11.08 2.29 0.41
CA THR A 273 -12.23 1.43 0.71
C THR A 273 -12.56 1.59 2.18
N VAL A 274 -13.82 1.89 2.50
CA VAL A 274 -14.29 2.07 3.87
C VAL A 274 -15.77 1.73 3.99
N PHE A 275 -16.15 1.05 5.07
CA PHE A 275 -17.54 0.86 5.46
C PHE A 275 -18.08 2.11 6.19
N THR A 276 -19.38 2.35 6.10
CA THR A 276 -20.06 3.30 6.99
C THR A 276 -20.12 2.75 8.42
N PRO A 277 -20.27 3.59 9.46
CA PRO A 277 -20.27 3.11 10.87
C PRO A 277 -21.38 2.11 11.20
N ASP A 278 -22.47 2.10 10.43
CA ASP A 278 -23.58 1.14 10.53
C ASP A 278 -23.39 -0.09 9.62
N ASP A 279 -22.23 -0.21 8.93
CA ASP A 279 -21.86 -1.24 7.96
C ASP A 279 -22.84 -1.41 6.79
N ARG A 280 -23.79 -0.49 6.64
CA ARG A 280 -24.80 -0.57 5.58
C ARG A 280 -24.23 -0.27 4.21
N TYR A 281 -23.29 0.67 4.11
CA TYR A 281 -22.68 1.04 2.83
C TYR A 281 -21.18 0.80 2.83
N LEU A 282 -20.69 0.32 1.71
CA LEU A 282 -19.28 0.25 1.39
C LEU A 282 -18.96 1.32 0.32
N PHE A 283 -18.00 2.20 0.63
CA PHE A 283 -17.51 3.24 -0.26
C PHE A 283 -16.17 2.82 -0.85
N VAL A 284 -16.03 2.98 -2.16
CA VAL A 284 -14.80 2.63 -2.90
C VAL A 284 -14.41 3.77 -3.81
N SER A 285 -13.22 4.35 -3.60
CA SER A 285 -12.73 5.44 -4.43
C SER A 285 -12.33 4.97 -5.83
N CYS A 286 -12.69 5.77 -6.83
CA CYS A 286 -12.34 5.60 -8.24
C CYS A 286 -11.30 6.66 -8.62
N MET A 287 -10.03 6.27 -8.79
CA MET A 287 -8.96 7.21 -9.14
C MET A 287 -9.01 7.59 -10.63
N GLY A 288 -9.38 6.66 -11.50
CA GLY A 288 -9.53 6.81 -12.94
C GLY A 288 -10.98 6.90 -13.40
N GLY A 289 -11.23 6.84 -14.71
CA GLY A 289 -12.56 6.71 -15.31
C GLY A 289 -13.54 7.85 -14.99
N GLY A 290 -13.04 9.09 -14.79
CA GLY A 290 -13.85 10.23 -14.38
C GLY A 290 -14.01 10.38 -12.85
N GLY A 291 -13.36 9.54 -12.07
CA GLY A 291 -13.29 9.64 -10.61
C GLY A 291 -14.59 9.28 -9.89
N GLY A 292 -14.73 9.80 -8.69
CA GLY A 292 -15.88 9.59 -7.82
C GLY A 292 -15.66 8.50 -6.78
N ILE A 293 -16.74 8.16 -6.09
CA ILE A 293 -16.79 7.08 -5.11
C ILE A 293 -17.93 6.14 -5.51
N ALA A 294 -17.59 4.89 -5.77
CA ALA A 294 -18.55 3.81 -5.95
C ALA A 294 -19.19 3.46 -4.61
N VAL A 295 -20.51 3.25 -4.62
CA VAL A 295 -21.29 2.94 -3.42
C VAL A 295 -21.97 1.59 -3.58
N ILE A 296 -21.77 0.73 -2.61
CA ILE A 296 -22.40 -0.59 -2.52
C ILE A 296 -23.30 -0.59 -1.27
N ASP A 297 -24.56 -0.96 -1.43
CA ASP A 297 -25.51 -1.23 -0.33
C ASP A 297 -25.30 -2.69 0.10
N MET A 298 -24.70 -2.89 1.27
CA MET A 298 -24.36 -4.21 1.78
C MET A 298 -25.58 -5.01 2.21
N GLU A 299 -26.61 -4.32 2.74
CA GLU A 299 -27.87 -4.96 3.15
C GLU A 299 -28.61 -5.55 1.95
N ARG A 300 -28.61 -4.81 0.82
CA ARG A 300 -29.27 -5.24 -0.43
C ARG A 300 -28.35 -6.04 -1.35
N GLN A 301 -27.06 -6.12 -1.02
CA GLN A 301 -26.03 -6.69 -1.87
C GLN A 301 -26.05 -6.07 -3.29
N GLN A 302 -26.12 -4.75 -3.37
CA GLN A 302 -26.30 -4.04 -4.63
C GLN A 302 -25.31 -2.90 -4.82
N TYR A 303 -24.64 -2.86 -5.98
CA TYR A 303 -23.93 -1.66 -6.44
C TYR A 303 -24.96 -0.59 -6.85
N LEU A 304 -24.89 0.59 -6.21
CA LEU A 304 -25.83 1.69 -6.45
C LEU A 304 -25.39 2.62 -7.61
N GLY A 305 -24.09 2.76 -7.83
CA GLY A 305 -23.51 3.69 -8.78
C GLY A 305 -22.38 4.52 -8.14
N ARG A 306 -21.94 5.60 -8.81
CA ARG A 306 -20.90 6.48 -8.32
C ARG A 306 -21.42 7.85 -7.89
N VAL A 307 -20.91 8.36 -6.79
CA VAL A 307 -21.10 9.75 -6.38
C VAL A 307 -19.91 10.56 -6.88
N LEU A 308 -20.17 11.65 -7.60
CA LEU A 308 -19.20 12.59 -8.16
C LEU A 308 -19.27 13.93 -7.44
N GLY A 309 -18.34 14.86 -7.72
CA GLY A 309 -18.32 16.22 -7.21
C GLY A 309 -17.10 16.57 -6.35
N MET A 310 -16.32 15.55 -5.95
CA MET A 310 -15.03 15.72 -5.28
C MET A 310 -13.89 15.97 -6.27
N ARG A 311 -12.73 16.35 -5.75
CA ARG A 311 -11.49 16.46 -6.53
C ARG A 311 -11.11 15.09 -7.12
N ALA A 312 -10.40 15.10 -8.25
CA ALA A 312 -9.97 13.88 -8.93
C ALA A 312 -8.84 13.16 -8.18
N ASN A 313 -8.63 11.88 -8.54
CA ASN A 313 -7.54 11.04 -8.03
C ASN A 313 -7.60 10.81 -6.50
N ILE A 314 -8.79 10.44 -6.02
CA ILE A 314 -8.99 10.05 -4.62
C ILE A 314 -8.28 8.73 -4.36
N ARG A 315 -7.35 8.72 -3.39
CA ARG A 315 -6.57 7.52 -3.06
C ARG A 315 -6.92 6.87 -1.75
N HIS A 316 -7.42 7.63 -0.79
CA HIS A 316 -7.79 7.12 0.53
C HIS A 316 -9.08 7.76 1.01
N LEU A 317 -9.84 7.00 1.79
CA LEU A 317 -11.10 7.39 2.41
C LEU A 317 -10.99 7.10 3.90
N VAL A 318 -11.52 8.00 4.73
CA VAL A 318 -11.70 7.79 6.17
C VAL A 318 -13.08 8.28 6.54
N VAL A 319 -13.85 7.47 7.26
CA VAL A 319 -15.05 7.90 7.94
C VAL A 319 -14.71 8.10 9.42
N LYS A 320 -14.96 9.30 9.92
CA LYS A 320 -14.75 9.62 11.33
C LYS A 320 -15.89 10.53 11.79
N ASP A 321 -16.54 10.10 12.83
CA ASP A 321 -17.78 10.72 13.32
C ASP A 321 -18.80 10.87 12.18
N ASP A 322 -19.39 12.05 11.99
CA ASP A 322 -20.36 12.34 10.93
C ASP A 322 -19.72 12.75 9.58
N TRP A 323 -18.44 12.49 9.36
CA TRP A 323 -17.73 13.00 8.20
C TRP A 323 -17.05 11.90 7.37
N LEU A 324 -17.17 12.03 6.05
CA LEU A 324 -16.35 11.31 5.08
C LEU A 324 -15.19 12.22 4.65
N TYR A 325 -13.95 11.80 4.91
CA TYR A 325 -12.72 12.47 4.52
C TYR A 325 -12.09 11.77 3.31
N LEU A 326 -11.46 12.56 2.43
CA LEU A 326 -10.92 12.13 1.15
C LEU A 326 -9.51 12.70 0.96
N GLY A 327 -8.55 11.85 0.60
CA GLY A 327 -7.23 12.27 0.15
C GLY A 327 -7.17 12.39 -1.38
N SER A 328 -7.08 13.62 -1.90
CA SER A 328 -6.90 13.88 -3.34
C SER A 328 -5.42 14.04 -3.68
N ASN A 329 -4.84 13.00 -4.28
CA ASN A 329 -3.39 12.93 -4.52
C ASN A 329 -2.92 13.94 -5.56
N ALA A 330 -3.61 14.06 -6.70
CA ALA A 330 -3.17 14.92 -7.81
C ALA A 330 -3.12 16.39 -7.43
N GLN A 331 -4.07 16.86 -6.62
CA GLN A 331 -4.18 18.26 -6.22
C GLN A 331 -3.52 18.58 -4.88
N GLY A 332 -3.14 17.56 -4.10
CA GLY A 332 -2.61 17.76 -2.74
C GLY A 332 -3.66 18.39 -1.81
N VAL A 333 -4.85 17.80 -1.77
CA VAL A 333 -6.00 18.32 -1.02
C VAL A 333 -6.58 17.22 -0.15
N VAL A 334 -6.95 17.59 1.08
CA VAL A 334 -7.86 16.82 1.93
C VAL A 334 -9.23 17.46 1.83
N GLN A 335 -10.25 16.69 1.47
CA GLN A 335 -11.64 17.11 1.43
C GLN A 335 -12.46 16.38 2.49
N ARG A 336 -13.58 16.97 2.90
CA ARG A 336 -14.61 16.29 3.68
C ARG A 336 -16.00 16.69 3.27
N ILE A 337 -16.95 15.82 3.53
CA ILE A 337 -18.39 16.06 3.38
C ILE A 337 -19.14 15.39 4.52
N LYS A 338 -20.28 15.96 4.93
CA LYS A 338 -21.16 15.27 5.89
C LYS A 338 -21.58 13.91 5.32
N LEU A 339 -21.43 12.88 6.14
CA LEU A 339 -21.72 11.49 5.76
C LEU A 339 -23.17 11.33 5.29
N ASP A 340 -24.15 11.88 6.03
CA ASP A 340 -25.56 11.84 5.65
C ASP A 340 -25.85 12.51 4.31
N THR A 341 -25.18 13.63 4.02
CA THR A 341 -25.31 14.32 2.72
C THR A 341 -24.79 13.44 1.59
N PHE A 342 -23.68 12.75 1.84
CA PHE A 342 -23.11 11.83 0.85
C PHE A 342 -23.99 10.61 0.62
N ILE A 343 -24.51 10.00 1.69
CA ILE A 343 -25.44 8.84 1.63
C ILE A 343 -26.75 9.24 0.93
N ALA A 344 -27.31 10.41 1.23
CA ALA A 344 -28.51 10.90 0.56
C ALA A 344 -28.31 11.05 -0.96
N ALA A 345 -27.13 11.54 -1.39
CA ALA A 345 -26.79 11.58 -2.80
C ALA A 345 -26.67 10.18 -3.39
N ALA A 346 -25.98 9.26 -2.71
CA ALA A 346 -25.78 7.88 -3.15
C ALA A 346 -27.11 7.13 -3.35
N THR A 347 -28.05 7.28 -2.40
CA THR A 347 -29.37 6.63 -2.46
C THR A 347 -30.31 7.26 -3.49
N SER A 348 -29.99 8.46 -3.99
CA SER A 348 -30.74 9.13 -5.06
C SER A 348 -30.30 8.76 -6.47
N ILE A 349 -29.29 7.89 -6.64
CA ILE A 349 -28.77 7.50 -7.95
C ILE A 349 -29.87 6.75 -8.73
N THR A 350 -30.20 7.24 -9.93
CA THR A 350 -31.17 6.61 -10.86
C THR A 350 -30.50 6.05 -12.11
N GLY A 351 -29.20 6.25 -12.28
CA GLY A 351 -28.39 5.79 -13.41
C GLY A 351 -27.03 5.28 -12.92
N LYS A 352 -25.95 5.60 -13.63
CA LYS A 352 -24.61 5.17 -13.25
C LYS A 352 -23.94 6.09 -12.21
N ALA A 353 -24.35 7.34 -12.13
CA ALA A 353 -23.74 8.30 -11.21
C ALA A 353 -24.67 9.47 -10.89
N THR A 354 -24.40 10.10 -9.74
CA THR A 354 -24.96 11.39 -9.34
C THR A 354 -23.84 12.33 -8.92
N THR A 355 -24.13 13.64 -8.77
CA THR A 355 -23.15 14.63 -8.31
C THR A 355 -23.62 15.27 -7.01
N VAL A 356 -22.78 15.25 -5.99
CA VAL A 356 -23.01 15.93 -4.72
C VAL A 356 -22.16 17.21 -4.64
N ARG A 357 -22.63 18.21 -3.89
CA ARG A 357 -21.94 19.47 -3.58
C ARG A 357 -21.80 19.61 -2.08
N GLY A 358 -20.96 20.56 -1.66
CA GLY A 358 -20.78 20.86 -0.24
C GLY A 358 -19.51 20.29 0.38
N PHE A 359 -18.54 19.88 -0.46
CA PHE A 359 -17.22 19.53 0.06
C PHE A 359 -16.52 20.76 0.65
N GLU A 360 -16.04 20.61 1.86
CA GLU A 360 -15.04 21.48 2.45
C GLU A 360 -13.65 20.92 2.11
N GLU A 361 -12.66 21.80 1.90
CA GLU A 361 -11.34 21.36 1.48
C GLU A 361 -10.20 22.11 2.16
N CYS A 362 -9.10 21.42 2.37
CA CYS A 362 -7.84 21.95 2.84
C CYS A 362 -6.73 21.60 1.85
N THR A 363 -6.05 22.59 1.32
CA THR A 363 -4.81 22.36 0.56
C THR A 363 -3.71 21.97 1.55
N VAL A 364 -3.13 20.79 1.31
CA VAL A 364 -1.94 20.29 1.99
C VAL A 364 -0.75 20.34 1.02
N MET A 365 0.20 19.43 1.15
CA MET A 365 1.32 19.33 0.20
C MET A 365 0.97 18.39 -0.95
N THR A 366 1.71 18.52 -2.08
CA THR A 366 1.47 17.70 -3.28
C THR A 366 1.57 16.20 -3.00
N GLY A 367 0.60 15.47 -3.49
CA GLY A 367 0.59 14.02 -3.35
C GLY A 367 -0.13 13.50 -2.10
N ALA A 368 -1.18 14.17 -1.58
CA ALA A 368 -1.99 13.65 -0.47
C ALA A 368 -2.51 12.24 -0.80
N ARG A 369 -1.83 11.20 -0.28
CA ARG A 369 -2.03 9.81 -0.70
C ARG A 369 -2.82 8.99 0.30
N THR A 370 -2.30 8.84 1.50
CA THR A 370 -2.93 8.13 2.60
C THR A 370 -3.24 9.15 3.69
N ILE A 371 -4.43 9.07 4.23
CA ILE A 371 -4.90 9.95 5.30
C ILE A 371 -5.41 9.09 6.45
N GLU A 372 -5.20 9.55 7.69
CA GLU A 372 -5.75 8.93 8.88
C GLU A 372 -6.26 10.00 9.84
N ALA A 373 -7.31 9.67 10.60
CA ALA A 373 -7.88 10.56 11.59
C ALA A 373 -7.27 10.29 12.97
N SER A 374 -7.02 11.35 13.74
CA SER A 374 -6.73 11.18 15.17
C SER A 374 -7.93 10.57 15.91
N PRO A 375 -7.75 9.92 17.06
CA PRO A 375 -8.84 9.31 17.83
C PRO A 375 -10.01 10.26 18.12
N SER A 376 -9.73 11.53 18.40
CA SER A 376 -10.77 12.56 18.60
C SER A 376 -11.43 13.07 17.32
N GLY A 377 -10.92 12.70 16.15
CA GLY A 377 -11.34 13.28 14.87
C GLY A 377 -10.92 14.75 14.67
N ARG A 378 -10.19 15.35 15.61
CA ARG A 378 -9.75 16.75 15.51
C ARG A 378 -8.71 16.96 14.45
N PHE A 379 -7.84 15.99 14.22
CA PHE A 379 -6.75 16.09 13.25
C PHE A 379 -6.85 15.00 12.19
N ILE A 380 -6.55 15.39 10.94
CA ILE A 380 -6.30 14.44 9.85
C ILE A 380 -4.81 14.52 9.51
N PHE A 381 -4.15 13.39 9.61
CA PHE A 381 -2.78 13.20 9.14
C PHE A 381 -2.80 12.82 7.67
N ALA A 382 -1.89 13.38 6.87
CA ALA A 382 -1.81 13.12 5.44
C ALA A 382 -0.36 12.85 5.01
N ALA A 383 -0.09 11.66 4.52
CA ALA A 383 1.18 11.31 3.87
C ALA A 383 1.18 11.85 2.44
N CYS A 384 1.99 12.90 2.20
CA CYS A 384 2.08 13.61 0.94
C CYS A 384 3.28 13.11 0.13
N ASN A 385 3.05 12.10 -0.75
CA ASN A 385 4.12 11.34 -1.38
C ASN A 385 5.02 12.16 -2.32
N ASN A 386 4.48 13.11 -3.08
CA ASN A 386 5.28 13.92 -3.98
C ASN A 386 6.12 14.97 -3.24
N ALA A 387 5.62 15.44 -2.09
CA ALA A 387 6.31 16.42 -1.26
C ALA A 387 7.24 15.79 -0.23
N SER A 388 7.16 14.47 0.02
CA SER A 388 7.87 13.78 1.10
C SER A 388 7.62 14.44 2.46
N LYS A 389 6.34 14.64 2.77
CA LYS A 389 5.86 15.31 3.98
C LYS A 389 4.74 14.51 4.64
N LEU A 390 4.74 14.55 5.96
CA LEU A 390 3.58 14.26 6.79
C LEU A 390 2.95 15.60 7.17
N CYS A 391 1.70 15.82 6.77
CA CYS A 391 0.93 17.03 7.03
C CYS A 391 -0.16 16.76 8.06
N VAL A 392 -0.53 17.76 8.84
CA VAL A 392 -1.62 17.71 9.83
C VAL A 392 -2.64 18.79 9.51
N VAL A 393 -3.89 18.39 9.34
CA VAL A 393 -5.04 19.26 9.11
C VAL A 393 -5.88 19.33 10.38
N ASP A 394 -6.12 20.53 10.92
CA ASP A 394 -7.11 20.74 11.97
C ASP A 394 -8.51 20.77 11.34
N THR A 395 -9.35 19.80 11.72
CA THR A 395 -10.69 19.63 11.13
C THR A 395 -11.67 20.72 11.57
N ARG A 396 -11.45 21.38 12.71
CA ARG A 396 -12.31 22.50 13.15
C ARG A 396 -12.23 23.69 12.20
N GLN A 397 -11.07 23.89 11.57
CA GLN A 397 -10.82 25.01 10.67
C GLN A 397 -10.67 24.59 9.20
N MET A 398 -10.55 23.29 8.91
CA MET A 398 -10.12 22.74 7.62
C MET A 398 -8.86 23.43 7.10
N LYS A 399 -7.83 23.50 7.95
CA LYS A 399 -6.53 24.12 7.63
C LYS A 399 -5.38 23.20 8.00
N MET A 400 -4.36 23.18 7.17
CA MET A 400 -3.07 22.57 7.50
C MET A 400 -2.39 23.41 8.60
N VAL A 401 -2.16 22.80 9.76
CA VAL A 401 -1.59 23.47 10.95
C VAL A 401 -0.15 23.09 11.21
N ALA A 402 0.27 21.87 10.80
CA ALA A 402 1.63 21.41 10.96
C ALA A 402 2.06 20.55 9.77
N SER A 403 3.37 20.45 9.57
CA SER A 403 3.99 19.46 8.68
C SER A 403 5.42 19.16 9.10
N THR A 404 5.88 17.94 8.83
CA THR A 404 7.28 17.52 9.02
C THR A 404 7.78 16.78 7.80
N ALA A 405 9.11 16.65 7.65
CA ALA A 405 9.70 15.82 6.63
C ALA A 405 9.52 14.33 6.97
N VAL A 406 9.36 13.52 5.93
CA VAL A 406 9.44 12.05 5.97
C VAL A 406 10.36 11.58 4.87
N ASP A 407 10.80 10.33 4.92
CA ASP A 407 11.58 9.76 3.82
C ASP A 407 10.85 9.87 2.49
N SER A 408 11.62 9.84 1.40
CA SER A 408 11.12 10.09 0.05
C SER A 408 9.98 9.16 -0.33
N TYR A 409 8.90 9.75 -0.86
CA TYR A 409 7.74 9.08 -1.40
C TYR A 409 6.97 8.23 -0.38
N PRO A 410 6.42 8.86 0.69
CA PRO A 410 5.60 8.16 1.67
C PRO A 410 4.32 7.61 1.02
N VAL A 411 3.96 6.38 1.40
CA VAL A 411 2.85 5.64 0.77
C VAL A 411 1.88 5.01 1.75
N GLY A 412 2.34 4.60 2.93
CA GLY A 412 1.53 4.10 4.03
C GLY A 412 1.55 5.06 5.21
N LEU A 413 0.51 5.01 6.01
CA LEU A 413 0.31 5.82 7.20
C LEU A 413 -0.65 5.09 8.11
N ASP A 414 -0.32 5.02 9.40
CA ASP A 414 -1.22 4.56 10.45
C ASP A 414 -0.97 5.33 11.75
N ILE A 415 -1.97 5.33 12.63
CA ILE A 415 -1.95 6.01 13.92
C ILE A 415 -2.35 5.06 15.04
N SER A 416 -1.65 5.12 16.17
CA SER A 416 -2.01 4.33 17.36
C SER A 416 -3.38 4.74 17.91
N GLN A 417 -4.06 3.80 18.57
CA GLN A 417 -5.40 4.04 19.14
C GLN A 417 -5.46 5.19 20.15
N ASP A 418 -4.35 5.46 20.84
CA ASP A 418 -4.21 6.60 21.77
C ASP A 418 -3.77 7.89 21.06
N GLY A 419 -3.53 7.83 19.74
CA GLY A 419 -3.06 8.95 18.94
C GLY A 419 -1.60 9.35 19.18
N SER A 420 -0.89 8.73 20.10
CA SER A 420 0.46 9.17 20.50
C SER A 420 1.56 8.83 19.51
N ILE A 421 1.34 7.84 18.64
CA ILE A 421 2.30 7.38 17.62
C ILE A 421 1.65 7.43 16.24
N VAL A 422 2.39 8.01 15.29
CA VAL A 422 2.10 7.96 13.85
C VAL A 422 3.27 7.29 13.16
N ILE A 423 2.98 6.32 12.29
CA ILE A 423 3.99 5.60 11.51
C ILE A 423 3.75 5.84 10.03
N THR A 424 4.79 6.17 9.27
CA THR A 424 4.73 6.27 7.81
C THR A 424 5.69 5.30 7.16
N THR A 425 5.32 4.78 5.98
CA THR A 425 6.21 3.97 5.14
C THR A 425 6.55 4.72 3.87
N SER A 426 7.83 4.71 3.47
CA SER A 426 8.34 5.44 2.32
C SER A 426 9.06 4.51 1.35
N GLN A 427 8.58 4.46 0.08
CA GLN A 427 9.13 3.58 -0.95
C GLN A 427 10.34 4.17 -1.69
N GLY A 428 10.56 5.49 -1.60
CA GLY A 428 11.47 6.21 -2.47
C GLY A 428 10.94 6.33 -3.89
N ARG A 429 11.66 7.09 -4.71
CA ARG A 429 11.39 7.15 -6.15
C ARG A 429 12.38 6.25 -6.88
N LYS A 430 11.92 5.55 -7.89
CA LYS A 430 12.75 4.66 -8.69
C LYS A 430 13.97 5.41 -9.23
N GLY A 431 15.18 4.96 -8.84
CA GLY A 431 16.45 5.55 -9.26
C GLY A 431 16.91 6.79 -8.47
N GLU A 432 16.12 7.33 -7.55
CA GLU A 432 16.46 8.56 -6.80
C GLU A 432 16.97 8.28 -5.37
N GLY A 433 16.74 7.08 -4.83
CA GLY A 433 17.11 6.76 -3.44
C GLY A 433 16.19 7.39 -2.39
N GLY A 434 16.59 7.37 -1.12
CA GLY A 434 15.88 8.01 0.00
C GLY A 434 14.52 7.39 0.33
N GLY A 435 14.30 6.14 -0.05
CA GLY A 435 13.13 5.35 0.32
C GLY A 435 13.55 4.11 1.09
N ASN A 436 12.70 3.07 1.05
CA ASN A 436 12.86 1.87 1.88
C ASN A 436 12.99 2.23 3.36
N ALA A 437 12.06 3.04 3.84
CA ALA A 437 12.07 3.53 5.22
C ALA A 437 10.69 3.47 5.87
N VAL A 438 10.71 3.29 7.18
CA VAL A 438 9.58 3.44 8.10
C VAL A 438 9.97 4.53 9.08
N ASP A 439 9.21 5.63 9.11
CA ASP A 439 9.42 6.74 10.03
C ASP A 439 8.38 6.68 11.15
N ILE A 440 8.82 6.74 12.40
CA ILE A 440 8.00 6.62 13.60
C ILE A 440 8.01 7.96 14.34
N PHE A 441 6.83 8.58 14.42
CA PHE A 441 6.64 9.88 15.04
C PHE A 441 5.91 9.76 16.37
N GLN A 442 6.41 10.42 17.39
CA GLN A 442 5.64 10.77 18.58
C GLN A 442 4.79 12.00 18.29
N VAL A 443 3.52 11.92 18.63
CA VAL A 443 2.58 13.04 18.54
C VAL A 443 2.23 13.53 19.92
N THR A 444 2.23 14.84 20.09
CA THR A 444 1.81 15.50 21.35
C THR A 444 0.73 16.50 21.00
N TYR A 445 -0.37 16.45 21.74
CA TYR A 445 -1.53 17.33 21.59
C TYR A 445 -1.66 18.28 22.78
N ALA A 446 -2.09 19.51 22.53
CA ALA A 446 -2.40 20.46 23.61
C ALA A 446 -3.66 20.04 24.40
N GLU A 447 -4.65 19.48 23.69
CA GLU A 447 -5.83 18.85 24.28
C GLU A 447 -5.64 17.32 24.21
N PRO A 448 -5.79 16.57 25.31
CA PRO A 448 -5.59 15.11 25.27
C PRO A 448 -6.54 14.43 24.30
N GLU A 449 -6.05 13.43 23.56
CA GLU A 449 -6.89 12.53 22.79
C GLU A 449 -7.72 11.63 23.75
N PRO A 450 -8.89 11.13 23.31
CA PRO A 450 -9.68 10.21 24.12
C PRO A 450 -8.88 8.95 24.44
N ALA A 451 -9.09 8.39 25.60
CA ALA A 451 -8.48 7.11 25.94
C ALA A 451 -8.95 6.02 24.96
N PRO A 452 -8.07 5.10 24.56
CA PRO A 452 -8.45 3.97 23.71
C PRO A 452 -9.60 3.17 24.35
N GLU A 453 -10.52 2.70 23.52
CA GLU A 453 -11.47 1.69 23.98
C GLU A 453 -10.71 0.42 24.37
N ALA A 454 -11.02 -0.11 25.56
CA ALA A 454 -10.42 -1.34 26.03
C ALA A 454 -10.84 -2.49 25.10
N ILE A 455 -9.88 -3.06 24.37
CA ILE A 455 -10.11 -4.31 23.65
C ILE A 455 -10.12 -5.40 24.72
N PRO A 456 -11.21 -6.18 24.87
CA PRO A 456 -11.20 -7.32 25.79
C PRO A 456 -10.02 -8.24 25.42
N GLU A 457 -9.18 -8.57 26.39
CA GLU A 457 -8.14 -9.57 26.16
C GLU A 457 -8.83 -10.88 25.75
N ILE A 458 -8.38 -11.47 24.65
CA ILE A 458 -8.82 -12.81 24.25
C ILE A 458 -8.24 -13.73 25.31
N ASP A 459 -9.12 -14.42 26.05
CA ASP A 459 -8.72 -15.32 27.14
C ASP A 459 -7.94 -16.51 26.57
N GLU A 460 -6.62 -16.43 26.65
CA GLU A 460 -5.69 -17.45 26.13
C GLU A 460 -5.87 -18.82 26.82
N THR A 461 -6.61 -18.87 27.96
CA THR A 461 -6.75 -20.09 28.77
C THR A 461 -7.80 -21.07 28.25
N GLN A 462 -8.68 -20.69 27.33
CA GLN A 462 -9.71 -21.57 26.81
C GLN A 462 -9.23 -22.48 25.67
N GLU A 463 -8.19 -22.11 24.93
CA GLU A 463 -7.66 -22.96 23.84
C GLU A 463 -6.67 -24.04 24.31
N GLU A 464 -5.94 -23.84 25.42
CA GLU A 464 -5.08 -24.91 25.98
C GLU A 464 -5.86 -26.13 26.49
N ASN A 465 -7.13 -25.93 26.88
CA ASN A 465 -7.96 -27.06 27.36
C ASN A 465 -8.66 -27.83 26.23
N ALA A 466 -8.77 -27.29 25.03
CA ALA A 466 -9.37 -27.99 23.88
C ALA A 466 -8.37 -28.93 23.18
N VAL A 467 -7.06 -28.69 23.31
CA VAL A 467 -6.01 -29.52 22.71
C VAL A 467 -5.57 -30.67 23.62
N ALA A 468 -5.91 -30.63 24.93
CA ALA A 468 -5.50 -31.64 25.90
C ALA A 468 -6.39 -32.90 25.90
N ASP A 469 -7.58 -32.87 25.32
CA ASP A 469 -8.54 -33.97 25.35
C ASP A 469 -8.46 -34.93 24.14
N GLU A 470 -7.57 -34.74 23.16
CA GLU A 470 -7.43 -35.59 21.97
C GLU A 470 -6.09 -36.36 21.86
N VAL A 471 -5.42 -36.61 22.97
CA VAL A 471 -4.29 -37.57 23.00
C VAL A 471 -4.67 -38.80 23.77
N VAL A 472 -5.39 -39.71 23.12
CA VAL A 472 -5.50 -41.11 23.52
C VAL A 472 -4.72 -41.95 22.53
N SER A 473 -3.56 -42.38 23.02
CA SER A 473 -2.80 -43.61 22.73
C SER A 473 -3.02 -44.35 21.40
N GLU A 474 -1.95 -44.47 20.62
CA GLU A 474 -1.55 -45.75 20.07
C GLU A 474 -0.01 -45.80 19.99
N ASP A 475 0.57 -46.72 20.76
CA ASP A 475 1.96 -47.16 20.65
C ASP A 475 2.12 -47.91 19.32
N ASP A 476 3.01 -47.45 18.46
CA ASP A 476 3.66 -48.31 17.48
C ASP A 476 5.13 -47.89 17.35
N ASP A 477 6.00 -48.84 17.75
CA ASP A 477 7.45 -48.78 17.65
C ASP A 477 7.90 -48.62 16.19
N VAL A 478 8.48 -47.45 15.86
CA VAL A 478 9.22 -47.25 14.61
C VAL A 478 10.71 -47.08 14.91
N GLU A 479 11.47 -48.07 14.50
CA GLU A 479 12.92 -48.21 14.55
C GLU A 479 13.59 -47.03 13.79
N VAL A 480 14.37 -46.20 14.50
CA VAL A 480 15.11 -45.08 13.93
C VAL A 480 16.42 -45.60 13.33
N VAL A 481 16.55 -45.54 12.02
CA VAL A 481 17.81 -45.75 11.29
C VAL A 481 18.56 -44.43 11.20
N PRO A 482 19.83 -44.31 11.60
CA PRO A 482 20.62 -43.11 11.45
C PRO A 482 20.98 -42.86 9.97
N LEU A 483 20.73 -41.66 9.48
CA LEU A 483 21.25 -41.21 8.19
C LEU A 483 22.66 -40.65 8.37
N ASP A 484 23.60 -41.12 7.54
CA ASP A 484 24.98 -40.67 7.44
C ASP A 484 25.05 -39.18 7.03
N GLU A 485 25.82 -38.43 7.81
CA GLU A 485 26.33 -37.10 7.39
C GLU A 485 27.45 -37.31 6.37
N ASP A 486 27.27 -36.87 5.14
CA ASP A 486 28.31 -36.31 4.26
C ASP A 486 27.79 -36.20 2.80
N GLU A 487 27.45 -34.98 2.40
CA GLU A 487 27.68 -34.43 1.07
C GLU A 487 27.20 -32.96 1.01
N LYS A 488 28.16 -32.06 1.20
CA LYS A 488 27.96 -30.64 0.85
C LYS A 488 28.22 -30.42 -0.63
N PRO A 489 27.32 -29.82 -1.40
CA PRO A 489 27.60 -29.52 -2.82
C PRO A 489 28.65 -28.41 -2.94
N ASP A 490 29.68 -28.68 -3.76
CA ASP A 490 30.79 -27.78 -4.07
C ASP A 490 30.33 -26.72 -5.10
N TYR A 491 30.22 -25.47 -4.68
CA TYR A 491 29.85 -24.32 -5.51
C TYR A 491 31.03 -23.65 -6.24
N THR A 492 32.22 -24.21 -6.19
CA THR A 492 33.45 -23.59 -6.71
C THR A 492 33.45 -23.42 -8.25
N LEU A 493 32.67 -24.21 -8.99
CA LEU A 493 32.63 -24.18 -10.46
C LEU A 493 31.78 -23.04 -11.04
N TRP A 494 30.87 -22.41 -10.28
CA TRP A 494 30.01 -21.34 -10.78
C TRP A 494 30.69 -19.97 -10.80
N TYR A 495 31.69 -19.75 -9.95
CA TYR A 495 32.44 -18.47 -9.91
C TYR A 495 33.47 -18.34 -11.04
N ILE A 496 33.96 -19.42 -11.61
CA ILE A 496 34.95 -19.41 -12.70
C ILE A 496 34.28 -19.13 -14.05
N GLY A 497 33.05 -19.62 -14.29
CA GLY A 497 32.29 -19.39 -15.54
C GLY A 497 31.85 -17.95 -15.73
N GLY A 498 31.43 -17.26 -14.67
CA GLY A 498 30.96 -15.86 -14.71
C GLY A 498 32.08 -14.85 -15.01
N GLY A 499 33.28 -15.09 -14.48
CA GLY A 499 34.44 -14.22 -14.70
C GLY A 499 34.96 -14.22 -16.15
N VAL A 500 34.96 -15.38 -16.80
CA VAL A 500 35.44 -15.52 -18.21
C VAL A 500 34.47 -14.86 -19.19
N LEU A 501 33.16 -14.91 -18.92
CA LEU A 501 32.15 -14.27 -19.79
C LEU A 501 32.25 -12.74 -19.75
N ALA A 502 32.52 -12.17 -18.58
CA ALA A 502 32.66 -10.73 -18.40
C ALA A 502 33.93 -10.18 -19.12
N VAL A 503 35.04 -10.91 -19.09
CA VAL A 503 36.27 -10.51 -19.75
C VAL A 503 36.13 -10.58 -21.30
N LEU A 504 35.40 -11.58 -21.81
CA LEU A 504 35.13 -11.71 -23.26
C LEU A 504 34.20 -10.60 -23.79
N LEU A 505 33.19 -10.17 -23.00
CA LEU A 505 32.32 -9.06 -23.36
C LEU A 505 33.05 -7.71 -23.39
N VAL A 506 33.97 -7.45 -22.45
CA VAL A 506 34.78 -6.23 -22.44
C VAL A 506 35.77 -6.21 -23.62
N ALA A 507 36.35 -7.36 -24.01
CA ALA A 507 37.24 -7.48 -25.16
C ALA A 507 36.49 -7.26 -26.48
N LEU A 508 35.25 -7.76 -26.63
CA LEU A 508 34.43 -7.55 -27.81
C LEU A 508 33.96 -6.09 -27.96
N LEU A 509 33.60 -5.42 -26.84
CA LEU A 509 33.23 -4.01 -26.85
C LEU A 509 34.40 -3.09 -27.21
N SER A 510 35.61 -3.40 -26.74
CA SER A 510 36.80 -2.63 -27.07
C SER A 510 37.26 -2.84 -28.52
N ALA A 511 37.06 -4.01 -29.11
CA ALA A 511 37.36 -4.28 -30.52
C ALA A 511 36.37 -3.56 -31.47
N THR A 512 35.10 -3.46 -31.10
CA THR A 512 34.09 -2.75 -31.92
C THR A 512 34.24 -1.23 -31.86
N LEU A 513 34.73 -0.68 -30.75
CA LEU A 513 35.04 0.75 -30.60
C LEU A 513 36.31 1.17 -31.36
N ARG A 514 37.29 0.27 -31.56
CA ARG A 514 38.47 0.53 -32.40
C ARG A 514 38.18 0.49 -33.91
N ARG A 515 37.17 -0.28 -34.36
CA ARG A 515 36.77 -0.36 -35.76
C ARG A 515 35.98 0.84 -36.29
N LYS A 516 35.49 1.74 -35.41
CA LYS A 516 34.76 2.97 -35.77
C LYS A 516 35.66 4.23 -35.81
N ARG A 517 36.99 4.09 -35.64
CA ARG A 517 37.96 5.19 -35.72
C ARG A 517 38.96 5.10 -36.86
N HIS A 518 38.66 4.29 -37.89
CA HIS A 518 39.37 4.30 -39.19
C HIS A 518 38.39 4.50 -40.32
#